data_e6e7176e3cdec1acc11cb9e92398be53
#
_entry.id   e6e7176e3cdec1acc11cb9e92398be53
#
_cell.length_a   1.000
_cell.length_b   1.000
_cell.length_c   1.000
_cell.angle_alpha   90.00
_cell.angle_beta   90.00
_cell.angle_gamma   90.00
#
_symmetry.space_group_name_H-M   'P 1'
#
loop_
_entity.id
_entity.type
_entity.pdbx_description
1 polymer ?
#
loop_
_entity_poly.entity_id
_entity_poly.type
_entity_poly.pdbx_seq_one_letter_code
_entity_poly.pdbx_strand_id
1 'polypeptide(L)'
;VRRLVGSEMCIRDSLKADGTWVGSDVSVCRAVAAAIFGDPQKVEFQSVSSTVRFTALANGESDMLSRTATWTIFRDTQLGLNFTAVNFYDGQGFMVRKDSGIKSAMELKGATVCVATGTTTELNLTDFSRMNKLDIQPVVFSDNNVRNESYLKGNCDALTNDKSGLASNLAGFPDKSAHVILPETISKEPLAPAVRKGDDQWFDIVRWTVFAL
;
A
#
# COMPACT_ATOMS: atom_id res chain seq x y z
N VAL A 1 -3.39 6.13 25.47
CA VAL A 1 -3.34 6.58 24.08
C VAL A 1 -2.93 5.38 23.25
N ARG A 2 -3.78 4.95 22.29
CA ARG A 2 -3.42 3.88 21.37
C ARG A 2 -2.70 4.46 20.16
N ARG A 3 -1.56 3.86 19.79
CA ARG A 3 -0.77 4.24 18.63
C ARG A 3 -1.31 3.56 17.38
N LEU A 4 -1.76 4.33 16.42
CA LEU A 4 -2.29 3.83 15.15
C LEU A 4 -1.31 4.16 14.04
N VAL A 5 -1.04 3.19 13.15
CA VAL A 5 0.01 3.31 12.14
C VAL A 5 -0.58 3.73 10.80
N GLY A 6 -0.11 4.86 10.28
CA GLY A 6 -0.31 5.31 8.90
C GLY A 6 1.02 5.28 8.12
N SER A 7 0.98 5.44 6.80
CA SER A 7 2.19 5.41 5.97
C SER A 7 2.48 6.73 5.29
N GLU A 8 3.78 6.97 5.04
CA GLU A 8 4.20 8.01 4.10
C GLU A 8 3.84 7.59 2.66
N MET A 9 3.19 8.50 1.94
CA MET A 9 2.91 8.46 0.49
C MET A 9 2.12 7.26 -0.07
N CYS A 10 0.83 7.33 0.15
CA CYS A 10 -0.19 6.78 -0.77
C CYS A 10 -1.35 7.79 -0.84
N ILE A 11 -2.16 7.82 -1.90
CA ILE A 11 -3.45 8.57 -1.93
C ILE A 11 -4.29 8.24 -0.71
N ARG A 12 -4.08 7.04 -0.20
CA ARG A 12 -4.79 6.56 0.98
C ARG A 12 -4.24 7.17 2.26
N ASP A 13 -2.94 7.61 2.29
CA ASP A 13 -2.34 8.33 3.42
C ASP A 13 -1.24 9.24 2.93
N SER A 14 -1.21 10.47 3.40
CA SER A 14 -0.10 11.38 3.18
C SER A 14 0.13 12.27 4.39
N LEU A 15 1.40 12.51 4.68
CA LEU A 15 1.83 13.56 5.60
C LEU A 15 2.03 14.83 4.80
N LYS A 16 1.22 15.85 5.08
CA LYS A 16 1.38 17.18 4.47
C LYS A 16 2.61 17.90 5.03
N ALA A 17 3.06 18.95 4.33
CA ALA A 17 4.18 19.77 4.78
C ALA A 17 3.95 20.44 6.14
N ASP A 18 2.71 20.63 6.55
CA ASP A 18 2.31 21.17 7.86
C ASP A 18 2.27 20.11 8.98
N GLY A 19 2.66 18.87 8.69
CA GLY A 19 2.63 17.75 9.64
C GLY A 19 1.26 17.08 9.77
N THR A 20 0.26 17.46 8.98
CA THR A 20 -1.09 16.88 9.05
C THR A 20 -1.17 15.59 8.23
N TRP A 21 -1.61 14.51 8.85
CA TRP A 21 -1.94 13.27 8.18
C TRP A 21 -3.31 13.35 7.50
N VAL A 22 -3.39 12.94 6.24
CA VAL A 22 -4.63 12.86 5.46
C VAL A 22 -4.67 11.59 4.62
N GLY A 23 -5.87 11.12 4.31
CA GLY A 23 -6.09 9.93 3.49
C GLY A 23 -7.18 9.04 4.03
N SER A 24 -7.59 8.03 3.24
CA SER A 24 -8.67 7.11 3.63
C SER A 24 -8.27 6.23 4.83
N ASP A 25 -7.03 5.74 4.86
CA ASP A 25 -6.55 4.91 5.97
C ASP A 25 -6.39 5.74 7.25
N VAL A 26 -5.98 7.01 7.13
CA VAL A 26 -5.99 7.99 8.24
C VAL A 26 -7.41 8.22 8.75
N SER A 27 -8.39 8.31 7.85
CA SER A 27 -9.80 8.48 8.23
C SER A 27 -10.34 7.29 9.01
N VAL A 28 -9.97 6.07 8.64
CA VAL A 28 -10.30 4.85 9.41
C VAL A 28 -9.73 4.93 10.83
N CYS A 29 -8.46 5.31 10.98
CA CYS A 29 -7.83 5.48 12.31
C CYS A 29 -8.56 6.53 13.16
N ARG A 30 -8.93 7.66 12.55
CA ARG A 30 -9.71 8.71 13.23
C ARG A 30 -11.10 8.27 13.62
N ALA A 31 -11.77 7.47 12.78
CA ALA A 31 -13.08 6.91 13.11
C ALA A 31 -12.99 5.95 14.31
N VAL A 32 -11.96 5.11 14.37
CA VAL A 32 -11.71 4.25 15.53
C VAL A 32 -11.44 5.08 16.78
N ALA A 33 -10.65 6.15 16.71
CA ALA A 33 -10.42 7.05 17.84
C ALA A 33 -11.72 7.73 18.30
N ALA A 34 -12.56 8.18 17.35
CA ALA A 34 -13.86 8.77 17.66
C ALA A 34 -14.80 7.76 18.35
N ALA A 35 -14.82 6.50 17.87
CA ALA A 35 -15.65 5.45 18.44
C ALA A 35 -15.28 5.13 19.89
N ILE A 36 -13.99 5.21 20.25
CA ILE A 36 -13.51 4.88 21.60
C ILE A 36 -13.55 6.09 22.54
N PHE A 37 -13.10 7.24 22.05
CA PHE A 37 -12.82 8.42 22.88
C PHE A 37 -13.78 9.57 22.66
N GLY A 38 -14.73 9.45 21.70
CA GLY A 38 -15.58 10.56 21.28
C GLY A 38 -14.81 11.70 20.56
N ASP A 39 -13.54 11.47 20.21
CA ASP A 39 -12.67 12.49 19.65
C ASP A 39 -11.75 11.88 18.58
N PRO A 40 -11.90 12.25 17.29
CA PRO A 40 -11.10 11.71 16.20
C PRO A 40 -9.64 12.16 16.21
N GLN A 41 -9.28 13.13 17.04
CA GLN A 41 -7.90 13.61 17.17
C GLN A 41 -7.09 12.83 18.23
N LYS A 42 -7.73 11.97 19.02
CA LYS A 42 -7.07 11.13 20.03
C LYS A 42 -6.39 9.90 19.40
N VAL A 43 -5.57 10.14 18.41
CA VAL A 43 -4.79 9.14 17.66
C VAL A 43 -3.38 9.66 17.44
N GLU A 44 -2.39 8.78 17.63
CA GLU A 44 -0.99 9.03 17.31
C GLU A 44 -0.64 8.24 16.04
N PHE A 45 -0.11 8.92 15.03
CA PHE A 45 0.30 8.30 13.77
C PHE A 45 1.80 8.03 13.78
N GLN A 46 2.18 6.83 13.30
CA GLN A 46 3.56 6.42 13.13
C GLN A 46 3.79 5.99 11.68
N SER A 47 4.85 6.52 11.05
CA SER A 47 5.27 6.09 9.73
C SER A 47 6.06 4.78 9.79
N VAL A 48 5.71 3.81 8.95
CA VAL A 48 6.42 2.53 8.84
C VAL A 48 6.61 2.12 7.38
N SER A 49 7.75 1.52 7.07
CA SER A 49 8.01 0.95 5.75
C SER A 49 7.21 -0.33 5.50
N SER A 50 7.17 -0.78 4.25
CA SER A 50 6.52 -2.05 3.87
C SER A 50 7.14 -3.27 4.55
N THR A 51 8.43 -3.22 4.86
CA THR A 51 9.20 -4.33 5.44
C THR A 51 8.97 -4.52 6.92
N VAL A 52 8.73 -3.42 7.68
CA VAL A 52 8.64 -3.49 9.15
C VAL A 52 7.21 -3.36 9.70
N ARG A 53 6.24 -2.94 8.89
CA ARG A 53 4.87 -2.63 9.35
C ARG A 53 4.18 -3.76 10.13
N PHE A 54 4.33 -5.01 9.68
CA PHE A 54 3.70 -6.16 10.34
C PHE A 54 4.44 -6.54 11.62
N THR A 55 5.77 -6.44 11.64
CA THR A 55 6.58 -6.68 12.84
C THR A 55 6.31 -5.63 13.90
N ALA A 56 6.23 -4.35 13.52
CA ALA A 56 5.87 -3.26 14.43
C ALA A 56 4.51 -3.48 15.09
N LEU A 57 3.49 -3.92 14.29
CA LEU A 57 2.19 -4.28 14.84
C LEU A 57 2.26 -5.50 15.76
N ALA A 58 2.94 -6.57 15.36
CA ALA A 58 3.06 -7.80 16.14
C ALA A 58 3.78 -7.57 17.48
N ASN A 59 4.82 -6.72 17.50
CA ASN A 59 5.58 -6.37 18.69
C ASN A 59 4.88 -5.38 19.64
N GLY A 60 3.73 -4.80 19.22
CA GLY A 60 3.00 -3.85 20.05
C GLY A 60 3.53 -2.41 19.99
N GLU A 61 4.37 -2.10 19.00
CA GLU A 61 4.80 -0.72 18.75
C GLU A 61 3.63 0.14 18.25
N SER A 62 2.60 -0.50 17.67
CA SER A 62 1.33 0.09 17.29
C SER A 62 0.17 -0.84 17.66
N ASP A 63 -1.03 -0.30 17.80
CA ASP A 63 -2.24 -1.07 18.14
C ASP A 63 -3.04 -1.50 16.90
N MET A 64 -2.90 -0.77 15.80
CA MET A 64 -3.60 -1.03 14.53
C MET A 64 -2.70 -0.63 13.38
N LEU A 65 -2.78 -1.40 12.30
CA LEU A 65 -2.18 -1.08 11.01
C LEU A 65 -3.30 -0.76 10.01
N SER A 66 -3.38 0.49 9.55
CA SER A 66 -4.22 0.90 8.42
C SER A 66 -3.30 1.56 7.39
N ARG A 67 -2.82 0.76 6.44
CA ARG A 67 -1.79 1.17 5.50
C ARG A 67 -1.79 0.26 4.27
N THR A 68 -2.72 0.45 3.35
CA THR A 68 -2.74 -0.25 2.05
C THR A 68 -2.21 -1.69 2.18
N ALA A 69 -2.77 -2.45 3.12
CA ALA A 69 -2.30 -3.79 3.45
C ALA A 69 -3.28 -4.83 2.91
N THR A 70 -2.85 -5.59 1.92
CA THR A 70 -3.64 -6.67 1.35
C THR A 70 -3.85 -7.78 2.36
N TRP A 71 -5.10 -8.17 2.57
CA TRP A 71 -5.47 -9.35 3.36
C TRP A 71 -5.11 -10.61 2.59
N THR A 72 -4.13 -11.33 3.07
CA THR A 72 -3.70 -12.62 2.51
C THR A 72 -3.74 -13.70 3.57
N ILE A 73 -3.94 -14.95 3.15
CA ILE A 73 -3.95 -16.08 4.07
C ILE A 73 -2.64 -16.18 4.87
N PHE A 74 -1.50 -15.93 4.23
CA PHE A 74 -0.20 -15.94 4.89
C PHE A 74 -0.11 -14.88 6.00
N ARG A 75 -0.48 -13.63 5.69
CA ARG A 75 -0.43 -12.53 6.66
C ARG A 75 -1.38 -12.76 7.83
N ASP A 76 -2.58 -13.26 7.55
CA ASP A 76 -3.61 -13.51 8.55
C ASP A 76 -3.26 -14.71 9.46
N THR A 77 -2.68 -15.78 8.89
CA THR A 77 -2.45 -17.02 9.65
C THR A 77 -1.05 -17.11 10.26
N GLN A 78 -0.02 -16.51 9.64
CA GLN A 78 1.38 -16.74 10.02
C GLN A 78 2.00 -15.56 10.79
N LEU A 79 1.44 -14.35 10.70
CA LEU A 79 2.05 -13.17 11.32
C LEU A 79 1.46 -12.80 12.67
N GLY A 80 0.56 -13.62 13.25
CA GLY A 80 -0.08 -13.32 14.53
C GLY A 80 -1.04 -12.13 14.47
N LEU A 81 -1.62 -11.86 13.30
CA LEU A 81 -2.47 -10.71 13.04
C LEU A 81 -3.89 -11.17 12.64
N ASN A 82 -4.86 -10.30 12.88
CA ASN A 82 -6.23 -10.40 12.37
C ASN A 82 -6.50 -9.22 11.44
N PHE A 83 -6.88 -9.49 10.20
CA PHE A 83 -7.43 -8.48 9.30
C PHE A 83 -8.91 -8.27 9.61
N THR A 84 -9.37 -7.03 9.72
CA THR A 84 -10.67 -6.72 10.31
C THR A 84 -11.82 -6.79 9.30
N ALA A 85 -11.80 -5.93 8.30
CA ALA A 85 -12.76 -5.88 7.20
C ALA A 85 -12.11 -5.22 5.99
N VAL A 86 -12.47 -5.65 4.79
CA VAL A 86 -11.98 -5.02 3.57
C VAL A 86 -12.60 -3.61 3.46
N ASN A 87 -11.76 -2.59 3.44
CA ASN A 87 -12.16 -1.20 3.28
C ASN A 87 -11.95 -0.69 1.84
N PHE A 88 -11.20 -1.44 1.02
CA PHE A 88 -11.01 -1.11 -0.39
C PHE A 88 -10.59 -2.34 -1.20
N TYR A 89 -11.23 -2.57 -2.34
CA TYR A 89 -10.82 -3.58 -3.31
C TYR A 89 -9.96 -2.92 -4.39
N ASP A 90 -8.67 -3.23 -4.40
CA ASP A 90 -7.71 -2.74 -5.38
C ASP A 90 -7.19 -3.88 -6.26
N GLY A 91 -6.26 -3.57 -7.11
CA GLY A 91 -5.51 -4.52 -7.93
C GLY A 91 -4.21 -3.90 -8.40
N GLN A 92 -3.19 -4.74 -8.58
CA GLN A 92 -1.89 -4.31 -9.05
C GLN A 92 -1.90 -3.98 -10.54
N GLY A 93 -1.20 -2.91 -10.90
CA GLY A 93 -0.99 -2.48 -12.28
C GLY A 93 0.43 -1.99 -12.52
N PHE A 94 0.62 -1.39 -13.69
CA PHE A 94 1.90 -0.82 -14.11
C PHE A 94 1.71 0.62 -14.58
N MET A 95 2.71 1.44 -14.34
CA MET A 95 2.85 2.77 -14.89
C MET A 95 4.11 2.82 -15.74
N VAL A 96 4.03 3.41 -16.92
CA VAL A 96 5.15 3.61 -17.84
C VAL A 96 5.20 5.05 -18.31
N ARG A 97 6.35 5.48 -18.84
CA ARG A 97 6.45 6.74 -19.56
C ARG A 97 5.76 6.61 -20.92
N LYS A 98 5.05 7.65 -21.35
CA LYS A 98 4.34 7.64 -22.64
C LYS A 98 5.26 7.54 -23.83
N ASP A 99 6.46 8.12 -23.74
CA ASP A 99 7.48 8.08 -24.77
C ASP A 99 8.10 6.69 -24.99
N SER A 100 7.93 5.77 -24.02
CA SER A 100 8.33 4.37 -24.20
C SER A 100 7.51 3.65 -25.28
N GLY A 101 6.32 4.16 -25.59
CA GLY A 101 5.40 3.54 -26.57
C GLY A 101 4.69 2.29 -26.06
N ILE A 102 4.99 1.80 -24.83
CA ILE A 102 4.38 0.61 -24.22
C ILE A 102 2.90 0.90 -23.91
N LYS A 103 2.01 0.02 -24.36
CA LYS A 103 0.55 0.15 -24.19
C LYS A 103 -0.08 -1.00 -23.39
N SER A 104 0.65 -2.08 -23.19
CA SER A 104 0.19 -3.27 -22.48
C SER A 104 1.27 -3.81 -21.55
N ALA A 105 0.86 -4.39 -20.42
CA ALA A 105 1.76 -5.09 -19.52
C ALA A 105 2.46 -6.29 -20.18
N MET A 106 1.88 -6.85 -21.24
CA MET A 106 2.47 -7.93 -22.02
C MET A 106 3.68 -7.47 -22.86
N GLU A 107 3.84 -6.17 -23.07
CA GLU A 107 4.98 -5.57 -23.79
C GLU A 107 6.19 -5.30 -22.87
N LEU A 108 6.07 -5.59 -21.57
CA LEU A 108 7.15 -5.43 -20.58
C LEU A 108 8.19 -6.56 -20.60
N LYS A 109 8.33 -7.26 -21.73
CA LYS A 109 9.31 -8.34 -21.87
C LYS A 109 10.74 -7.81 -21.75
N GLY A 110 11.50 -8.35 -20.78
CA GLY A 110 12.87 -7.94 -20.46
C GLY A 110 13.00 -6.58 -19.78
N ALA A 111 11.89 -5.90 -19.53
CA ALA A 111 11.89 -4.57 -18.92
C ALA A 111 12.34 -4.59 -17.45
N THR A 112 12.97 -3.51 -17.02
CA THR A 112 13.25 -3.25 -15.61
C THR A 112 12.03 -2.62 -14.95
N VAL A 113 11.58 -3.17 -13.81
CA VAL A 113 10.37 -2.70 -13.11
C VAL A 113 10.68 -2.35 -11.65
N CYS A 114 10.52 -1.08 -11.31
CA CYS A 114 10.65 -0.60 -9.94
C CYS A 114 9.50 -1.11 -9.06
N VAL A 115 9.81 -1.75 -7.94
CA VAL A 115 8.84 -2.35 -7.02
C VAL A 115 9.27 -2.19 -5.57
N ALA A 116 8.31 -2.11 -4.64
CA ALA A 116 8.60 -2.09 -3.20
C ALA A 116 8.79 -3.51 -2.67
N THR A 117 9.87 -3.76 -1.94
CA THR A 117 10.13 -5.06 -1.31
C THR A 117 9.22 -5.32 -0.10
N GLY A 118 9.00 -6.60 0.23
CA GLY A 118 8.12 -7.03 1.33
C GLY A 118 6.63 -6.82 1.07
N THR A 119 6.24 -6.78 -0.20
CA THR A 119 4.87 -6.53 -0.64
C THR A 119 4.30 -7.70 -1.45
N THR A 120 2.95 -7.78 -1.52
CA THR A 120 2.27 -8.65 -2.50
C THR A 120 2.62 -8.26 -3.92
N THR A 121 2.88 -6.97 -4.15
CA THR A 121 3.25 -6.41 -5.46
C THR A 121 4.54 -7.02 -6.00
N GLU A 122 5.56 -7.23 -5.15
CA GLU A 122 6.83 -7.89 -5.51
C GLU A 122 6.59 -9.35 -5.91
N LEU A 123 5.80 -10.08 -5.12
CA LEU A 123 5.47 -11.49 -5.39
C LEU A 123 4.66 -11.64 -6.67
N ASN A 124 3.60 -10.84 -6.83
CA ASN A 124 2.75 -10.88 -8.01
C ASN A 124 3.50 -10.49 -9.29
N LEU A 125 4.45 -9.54 -9.22
CA LEU A 125 5.31 -9.19 -10.36
C LEU A 125 6.12 -10.39 -10.82
N THR A 126 6.72 -11.12 -9.88
CA THR A 126 7.50 -12.33 -10.16
C THR A 126 6.64 -13.42 -10.81
N ASP A 127 5.45 -13.65 -10.24
CA ASP A 127 4.51 -14.65 -10.76
C ASP A 127 3.98 -14.25 -12.15
N PHE A 128 3.60 -12.99 -12.35
CA PHE A 128 3.14 -12.46 -13.63
C PHE A 128 4.20 -12.62 -14.72
N SER A 129 5.45 -12.25 -14.42
CA SER A 129 6.60 -12.39 -15.33
C SER A 129 6.81 -13.86 -15.72
N ARG A 130 6.82 -14.76 -14.73
CA ARG A 130 7.02 -16.20 -14.95
C ARG A 130 5.90 -16.82 -15.78
N MET A 131 4.65 -16.56 -15.43
CA MET A 131 3.47 -17.15 -16.09
C MET A 131 3.36 -16.71 -17.55
N ASN A 132 3.73 -15.48 -17.86
CA ASN A 132 3.66 -14.91 -19.20
C ASN A 132 5.00 -14.96 -19.98
N LYS A 133 6.05 -15.53 -19.37
CA LYS A 133 7.40 -15.67 -19.98
C LYS A 133 7.97 -14.31 -20.43
N LEU A 134 7.80 -13.28 -19.58
CA LEU A 134 8.18 -11.91 -19.92
C LEU A 134 9.61 -11.58 -19.51
N ASP A 135 10.25 -12.37 -18.65
CA ASP A 135 11.62 -12.13 -18.16
C ASP A 135 11.82 -10.69 -17.62
N ILE A 136 10.81 -10.20 -16.89
CA ILE A 136 10.86 -8.89 -16.24
C ILE A 136 11.95 -8.91 -15.16
N GLN A 137 12.73 -7.81 -15.09
CA GLN A 137 13.80 -7.62 -14.12
C GLN A 137 13.31 -6.72 -12.97
N PRO A 138 12.97 -7.26 -11.77
CA PRO A 138 12.57 -6.44 -10.63
C PRO A 138 13.72 -5.60 -10.10
N VAL A 139 13.51 -4.30 -9.92
CA VAL A 139 14.40 -3.40 -9.19
C VAL A 139 13.71 -3.06 -7.87
N VAL A 140 14.22 -3.62 -6.76
CA VAL A 140 13.54 -3.58 -5.46
C VAL A 140 14.01 -2.43 -4.58
N PHE A 141 13.06 -1.81 -3.87
CA PHE A 141 13.30 -0.69 -2.97
C PHE A 141 12.59 -0.90 -1.64
N SER A 142 13.26 -0.57 -0.54
CA SER A 142 12.65 -0.54 0.80
C SER A 142 11.88 0.76 1.08
N ASP A 143 12.21 1.83 0.36
CA ASP A 143 11.60 3.16 0.47
C ASP A 143 10.83 3.52 -0.80
N ASN A 144 9.59 3.98 -0.64
CA ASN A 144 8.71 4.31 -1.77
C ASN A 144 9.12 5.61 -2.49
N ASN A 145 9.72 6.57 -1.78
CA ASN A 145 10.16 7.82 -2.39
C ASN A 145 11.37 7.56 -3.29
N VAL A 146 12.35 6.81 -2.77
CA VAL A 146 13.53 6.39 -3.53
C VAL A 146 13.13 5.57 -4.75
N ARG A 147 12.13 4.67 -4.62
CA ARG A 147 11.58 3.90 -5.73
C ARG A 147 10.97 4.83 -6.80
N ASN A 148 10.13 5.78 -6.39
CA ASN A 148 9.46 6.70 -7.30
C ASN A 148 10.48 7.62 -8.00
N GLU A 149 11.45 8.16 -7.27
CA GLU A 149 12.53 8.95 -7.85
C GLU A 149 13.37 8.15 -8.84
N SER A 150 13.66 6.88 -8.54
CA SER A 150 14.41 6.00 -9.43
C SER A 150 13.67 5.80 -10.75
N TYR A 151 12.35 5.57 -10.70
CA TYR A 151 11.51 5.50 -11.90
C TYR A 151 11.49 6.83 -12.67
N LEU A 152 11.34 7.97 -11.99
CA LEU A 152 11.34 9.29 -12.63
C LEU A 152 12.68 9.62 -13.31
N LYS A 153 13.80 9.16 -12.74
CA LYS A 153 15.16 9.31 -13.31
C LYS A 153 15.42 8.35 -14.49
N GLY A 154 14.49 7.46 -14.81
CA GLY A 154 14.64 6.50 -15.90
C GLY A 154 15.45 5.25 -15.58
N ASN A 155 15.73 4.98 -14.31
CA ASN A 155 16.46 3.77 -13.88
C ASN A 155 15.60 2.50 -13.98
N CYS A 156 14.29 2.63 -14.15
CA CYS A 156 13.37 1.55 -14.45
C CYS A 156 12.48 1.94 -15.64
N ASP A 157 12.12 0.96 -16.46
CA ASP A 157 11.22 1.14 -17.60
C ASP A 157 9.77 1.33 -17.14
N ALA A 158 9.40 0.64 -16.06
CA ALA A 158 8.07 0.72 -15.47
C ALA A 158 8.12 0.82 -13.94
N LEU A 159 7.03 1.32 -13.37
CA LEU A 159 6.73 1.32 -11.94
C LEU A 159 5.51 0.43 -11.70
N THR A 160 5.56 -0.47 -10.73
CA THR A 160 4.39 -1.27 -10.32
C THR A 160 3.97 -0.99 -8.89
N ASN A 161 2.66 -0.98 -8.67
CA ASN A 161 2.00 -0.83 -7.38
C ASN A 161 0.51 -1.19 -7.53
N ASP A 162 -0.25 -1.16 -6.44
CA ASP A 162 -1.71 -1.10 -6.48
C ASP A 162 -2.13 0.10 -7.34
N LYS A 163 -3.20 -0.03 -8.12
CA LYS A 163 -3.63 1.02 -9.06
C LYS A 163 -3.98 2.33 -8.36
N SER A 164 -4.59 2.27 -7.18
CA SER A 164 -4.82 3.47 -6.37
C SER A 164 -3.50 4.15 -5.97
N GLY A 165 -2.47 3.35 -5.62
CA GLY A 165 -1.14 3.83 -5.33
C GLY A 165 -0.44 4.45 -6.54
N LEU A 166 -0.58 3.84 -7.73
CA LEU A 166 -0.07 4.42 -8.99
C LEU A 166 -0.74 5.75 -9.32
N ALA A 167 -2.05 5.84 -9.14
CA ALA A 167 -2.79 7.09 -9.33
C ALA A 167 -2.31 8.19 -8.37
N SER A 168 -1.97 7.80 -7.13
CA SER A 168 -1.35 8.70 -6.16
C SER A 168 0.00 9.22 -6.61
N ASN A 169 0.88 8.29 -6.94
CA ASN A 169 2.21 8.65 -7.40
C ASN A 169 2.11 9.60 -8.59
N LEU A 170 1.25 9.29 -9.57
CA LEU A 170 1.00 10.14 -10.73
C LEU A 170 0.53 11.54 -10.33
N ALA A 171 -0.38 11.64 -9.35
CA ALA A 171 -0.87 12.93 -8.86
C ALA A 171 0.24 13.79 -8.22
N GLY A 172 1.27 13.17 -7.65
CA GLY A 172 2.43 13.82 -7.04
C GLY A 172 3.60 14.08 -7.99
N PHE A 173 3.60 13.52 -9.21
CA PHE A 173 4.71 13.69 -10.13
C PHE A 173 4.74 15.07 -10.76
N PRO A 174 5.96 15.62 -11.05
CA PRO A 174 6.12 16.94 -11.66
C PRO A 174 5.42 17.08 -13.01
N ASP A 175 5.55 16.06 -13.87
CA ASP A 175 4.85 15.98 -15.17
C ASP A 175 3.95 14.75 -15.22
N LYS A 176 2.68 14.96 -14.84
CA LYS A 176 1.65 13.91 -14.90
C LYS A 176 1.34 13.46 -16.32
N SER A 177 1.51 14.35 -17.29
CA SER A 177 1.16 14.08 -18.68
C SER A 177 2.15 13.16 -19.38
N ALA A 178 3.38 13.04 -18.85
CA ALA A 178 4.45 12.17 -19.38
C ALA A 178 4.26 10.68 -19.04
N HIS A 179 3.30 10.34 -18.18
CA HIS A 179 3.11 8.97 -17.68
C HIS A 179 1.72 8.44 -18.00
N VAL A 180 1.59 7.10 -18.05
CA VAL A 180 0.31 6.41 -18.23
C VAL A 180 0.27 5.14 -17.37
N ILE A 181 -0.87 4.90 -16.74
CA ILE A 181 -1.16 3.63 -16.05
C ILE A 181 -1.74 2.70 -17.08
N LEU A 182 -1.12 1.52 -17.24
CA LEU A 182 -1.55 0.51 -18.19
C LEU A 182 -2.92 -0.08 -17.81
N PRO A 183 -3.72 -0.55 -18.79
CA PRO A 183 -5.09 -1.00 -18.53
C PRO A 183 -5.17 -2.28 -17.70
N GLU A 184 -4.18 -3.17 -17.79
CA GLU A 184 -4.22 -4.46 -17.14
C GLU A 184 -4.20 -4.36 -15.62
N THR A 185 -4.90 -5.28 -14.97
CA THR A 185 -4.86 -5.53 -13.53
C THR A 185 -4.41 -6.97 -13.32
N ILE A 186 -3.26 -7.17 -12.69
CA ILE A 186 -2.60 -8.47 -12.60
C ILE A 186 -2.86 -9.22 -11.29
N SER A 187 -3.54 -8.59 -10.33
CA SER A 187 -3.90 -9.21 -9.05
C SER A 187 -5.22 -8.67 -8.50
N LYS A 188 -5.69 -9.30 -7.41
CA LYS A 188 -6.77 -8.79 -6.57
C LYS A 188 -6.19 -8.46 -5.22
N GLU A 189 -6.33 -7.21 -4.80
CA GLU A 189 -5.78 -6.69 -3.55
C GLU A 189 -6.92 -6.23 -2.62
N PRO A 190 -7.52 -7.15 -1.81
CA PRO A 190 -8.48 -6.77 -0.78
C PRO A 190 -7.73 -6.09 0.37
N LEU A 191 -7.79 -4.77 0.43
CA LEU A 191 -7.09 -3.98 1.42
C LEU A 191 -7.90 -3.88 2.69
N ALA A 192 -7.27 -4.12 3.84
CA ALA A 192 -7.94 -4.12 5.12
C ALA A 192 -7.02 -3.65 6.25
N PRO A 193 -7.56 -2.96 7.27
CA PRO A 193 -6.83 -2.74 8.51
C PRO A 193 -6.57 -4.05 9.24
N ALA A 194 -5.46 -4.10 9.98
CA ALA A 194 -5.07 -5.25 10.78
C ALA A 194 -4.77 -4.86 12.23
N VAL A 195 -5.02 -5.80 13.13
CA VAL A 195 -4.72 -5.74 14.57
C VAL A 195 -3.98 -6.99 15.00
N ARG A 196 -3.36 -6.99 16.19
CA ARG A 196 -2.77 -8.20 16.79
C ARG A 196 -3.87 -9.21 17.12
N LYS A 197 -3.55 -10.50 17.04
CA LYS A 197 -4.38 -11.57 17.61
C LYS A 197 -4.39 -11.54 19.14
N GLY A 198 -5.46 -12.09 19.72
CA GLY A 198 -5.59 -12.28 21.17
C GLY A 198 -6.28 -11.13 21.90
N ASP A 199 -6.77 -10.10 21.21
CA ASP A 199 -7.64 -9.07 21.74
C ASP A 199 -8.91 -8.99 20.89
N ASP A 200 -9.87 -9.86 21.18
CA ASP A 200 -11.10 -9.97 20.39
C ASP A 200 -11.97 -8.72 20.53
N GLN A 201 -11.96 -8.06 21.70
CA GLN A 201 -12.69 -6.82 21.89
C GLN A 201 -12.12 -5.69 21.02
N TRP A 202 -10.80 -5.57 20.96
CA TRP A 202 -10.14 -4.60 20.09
C TRP A 202 -10.40 -4.89 18.60
N PHE A 203 -10.31 -6.16 18.22
CA PHE A 203 -10.65 -6.60 16.87
C PHE A 203 -12.08 -6.21 16.49
N ASP A 204 -13.06 -6.46 17.35
CA ASP A 204 -14.46 -6.14 17.10
C ASP A 204 -14.68 -4.62 17.00
N ILE A 205 -14.08 -3.81 17.86
CA ILE A 205 -14.18 -2.35 17.79
C ILE A 205 -13.69 -1.84 16.43
N VAL A 206 -12.51 -2.26 16.00
CA VAL A 206 -11.95 -1.82 14.71
C VAL A 206 -12.80 -2.33 13.55
N ARG A 207 -13.18 -3.60 13.56
CA ARG A 207 -13.98 -4.23 12.51
C ARG A 207 -15.33 -3.54 12.33
N TRP A 208 -16.07 -3.34 13.40
CA TRP A 208 -17.39 -2.71 13.34
C TRP A 208 -17.31 -1.22 13.01
N THR A 209 -16.22 -0.54 13.40
CA THR A 209 -15.97 0.83 12.93
C THR A 209 -15.76 0.87 11.42
N VAL A 210 -15.01 -0.08 10.85
CA VAL A 210 -14.82 -0.16 9.39
C VAL A 210 -16.14 -0.45 8.67
N PHE A 211 -17.00 -1.30 9.22
CA PHE A 211 -18.33 -1.58 8.63
C PHE A 211 -19.30 -0.40 8.73
N ALA A 212 -19.08 0.54 9.66
CA ALA A 212 -19.91 1.73 9.84
C ALA A 212 -19.52 2.90 8.92
N LEU A 213 -18.37 2.82 8.24
CA LEU A 213 -17.88 3.83 7.29
C LEU A 213 -18.39 3.59 5.86
#